data_271e06886d4c3d29eceed00dae892145
#
_entry.id   271e06886d4c3d29eceed00dae892145
#
_cell.length_a   1.000
_cell.length_b   1.000
_cell.length_c   1.000
_cell.angle_alpha   90.00
_cell.angle_beta   90.00
_cell.angle_gamma   90.00
#
_symmetry.space_group_name_H-M   'P 1'
#
loop_
_entity.id
_entity.type
_entity.pdbx_description
1 polymer ?
#
loop_
_entity_poly.entity_id
_entity_poly.type
_entity_poly.pdbx_seq_one_letter_code
_entity_poly.pdbx_strand_id
1 'polypeptide(L)'
;MSDRNSFDYLNLDNFDESLDSRDYRRRRPERRGGSMSYSGRPSYDRRRSGGRRPNSRRPSSRRRRRRNRRRTRNRIVIVLSFLLVFALLITLIATMINGCGRRSPSVTTSTETKPPQQATVAATAPPARASKEDMLSISNYIEPQPIDDNTDGEETGAIYVWNRNGFELFGGSEDSGVYYADNVNKLAAKIPTVNVYSMIVPNHTEMGLPARLRGKVNSNSQAANIKNAYAAMSSGMVKPINAYNYLSEHCNEYIYFKSDHHWTGLGAYYAYTAFADTLGLPALSLSDCTEAKIPGFTGTLTDLAPGLDTDTVSYWKFPYTVTMDITDSSGTKHTYDSPYFEQEESGSLSYGVFIYGDNPLTVMRSSSDKAQQGKKIAVIKESYGNAFVPYLTYNYEEVHVMDMRTFRTVSTDNFAAYCEKNGITDVLFFNGIMSANNQDLLDSTAALFN
;
A
#
# COMPACT_ATOMS: atom_id res chain seq x y z
N MET A 1 34.97 18.16 -9.61
CA MET A 1 34.80 17.57 -8.29
C MET A 1 33.31 17.51 -8.07
N SER A 2 32.75 16.36 -8.25
CA SER A 2 31.32 16.10 -8.34
C SER A 2 30.93 15.40 -7.05
N ASP A 3 30.25 16.11 -6.18
CA ASP A 3 29.61 15.49 -5.00
C ASP A 3 28.38 14.74 -5.47
N ARG A 4 28.49 13.42 -5.45
CA ARG A 4 27.37 12.52 -5.59
C ARG A 4 26.61 12.54 -4.28
N ASN A 5 25.50 13.25 -4.22
CA ASN A 5 24.47 13.02 -3.23
C ASN A 5 23.77 11.69 -3.57
N SER A 6 24.31 10.60 -3.05
CA SER A 6 23.59 9.33 -3.01
C SER A 6 22.57 9.43 -1.88
N PHE A 7 21.35 9.83 -2.19
CA PHE A 7 20.21 9.42 -1.40
C PHE A 7 20.03 7.93 -1.70
N ASP A 8 20.54 7.08 -0.83
CA ASP A 8 20.09 5.70 -0.77
C ASP A 8 18.61 5.75 -0.40
N TYR A 9 17.75 5.64 -1.43
CA TYR A 9 16.33 5.35 -1.21
C TYR A 9 16.27 4.09 -0.36
N LEU A 10 15.73 4.22 0.84
CA LEU A 10 15.34 3.07 1.63
C LEU A 10 14.44 2.23 0.70
N ASN A 11 14.91 1.05 0.36
CA ASN A 11 14.21 0.15 -0.55
C ASN A 11 13.04 -0.45 0.22
N LEU A 12 11.96 0.36 0.38
CA LEU A 12 10.72 -0.02 1.08
C LEU A 12 10.05 -1.22 0.40
N ASP A 13 10.30 -1.41 -0.90
CA ASP A 13 9.83 -2.58 -1.64
C ASP A 13 10.45 -3.90 -1.15
N ASN A 14 11.62 -3.88 -0.51
CA ASN A 14 12.19 -5.08 0.13
C ASN A 14 11.45 -5.50 1.41
N PHE A 15 10.64 -4.62 2.02
CA PHE A 15 9.78 -4.99 3.15
C PHE A 15 8.53 -5.74 2.70
N ASP A 16 8.04 -5.49 1.49
CA ASP A 16 6.88 -6.19 0.93
C ASP A 16 7.18 -7.65 0.52
N GLU A 17 8.45 -8.01 0.26
CA GLU A 17 8.84 -9.41 0.03
C GLU A 17 8.56 -10.33 1.22
N SER A 18 8.36 -9.80 2.44
CA SER A 18 7.95 -10.60 3.60
C SER A 18 6.50 -11.07 3.53
N LEU A 19 5.67 -10.51 2.63
CA LEU A 19 4.29 -10.89 2.34
C LEU A 19 4.19 -12.02 1.30
N ASP A 20 5.23 -12.85 1.16
CA ASP A 20 5.19 -14.03 0.29
C ASP A 20 3.98 -14.90 0.66
N SER A 21 3.20 -15.28 -0.35
CA SER A 21 2.04 -16.19 -0.30
C SER A 21 2.26 -17.47 0.53
N ARG A 22 3.52 -17.78 0.90
CA ARG A 22 3.89 -18.89 1.78
C ARG A 22 3.44 -18.72 3.24
N ASP A 23 3.33 -17.50 3.75
CA ASP A 23 2.88 -17.28 5.13
C ASP A 23 1.37 -17.44 5.28
N TYR A 24 0.59 -17.13 4.24
CA TYR A 24 -0.85 -17.38 4.20
C TYR A 24 -1.23 -18.87 4.27
N ARG A 25 -0.31 -19.80 3.87
CA ARG A 25 -0.58 -21.26 3.88
C ARG A 25 -0.50 -21.91 5.24
N ARG A 26 0.11 -21.31 6.23
CA ARG A 26 0.30 -21.91 7.55
C ARG A 26 -0.90 -21.81 8.50
N ARG A 27 -1.94 -21.04 8.16
CA ARG A 27 -3.07 -20.75 9.04
C ARG A 27 -4.42 -21.32 8.58
N ARG A 28 -4.44 -22.43 7.82
CA ARG A 28 -5.70 -23.12 7.47
C ARG A 28 -6.16 -23.98 8.63
N PRO A 29 -7.42 -23.87 9.12
CA PRO A 29 -7.98 -24.84 10.07
C PRO A 29 -8.19 -26.18 9.37
N GLU A 30 -7.62 -27.26 9.91
CA GLU A 30 -7.90 -28.62 9.48
C GLU A 30 -9.37 -28.96 9.72
N ARG A 31 -10.13 -29.18 8.66
CA ARG A 31 -11.44 -29.85 8.75
C ARG A 31 -11.22 -31.34 9.01
N ARG A 32 -11.55 -31.78 10.21
CA ARG A 32 -11.70 -33.20 10.54
C ARG A 32 -12.84 -33.80 9.71
N GLY A 33 -12.53 -34.79 8.91
CA GLY A 33 -13.49 -35.63 8.20
C GLY A 33 -12.99 -37.06 8.12
N GLY A 34 -13.82 -37.99 8.62
CA GLY A 34 -13.56 -39.33 9.07
C GLY A 34 -13.03 -40.34 8.07
N SER A 35 -12.55 -41.40 8.66
CA SER A 35 -11.97 -42.63 8.15
C SER A 35 -12.83 -43.40 7.14
N MET A 36 -12.18 -44.04 6.16
CA MET A 36 -12.51 -45.45 5.83
C MET A 36 -11.28 -46.16 5.21
N SER A 37 -11.00 -47.30 5.80
CA SER A 37 -9.98 -48.27 5.48
C SER A 37 -10.23 -49.00 4.18
N TYR A 38 -9.17 -49.31 3.40
CA TYR A 38 -9.09 -50.58 2.68
C TYR A 38 -7.63 -51.04 2.50
N SER A 39 -7.46 -52.33 2.76
CA SER A 39 -6.27 -53.17 2.78
C SER A 39 -5.69 -53.49 1.40
N GLY A 40 -4.37 -53.71 1.32
CA GLY A 40 -3.76 -54.43 0.20
C GLY A 40 -2.25 -54.26 0.08
N ARG A 41 -1.48 -55.19 0.70
CA ARG A 41 -0.08 -55.47 0.35
C ARG A 41 -0.01 -56.36 -0.88
N PRO A 42 1.08 -56.40 -1.64
CA PRO A 42 2.14 -57.36 -1.33
C PRO A 42 3.60 -56.85 -1.49
N SER A 43 4.42 -57.58 -0.84
CA SER A 43 5.88 -57.61 -0.76
C SER A 43 6.60 -58.00 -2.05
N TYR A 44 7.80 -57.48 -2.33
CA TYR A 44 8.92 -58.24 -2.89
C TYR A 44 10.29 -57.66 -2.49
N ASP A 45 11.25 -58.52 -2.45
CA ASP A 45 12.45 -58.76 -1.69
C ASP A 45 13.73 -58.21 -2.35
N ARG A 46 14.73 -57.90 -1.54
CA ARG A 46 16.20 -58.02 -1.67
C ARG A 46 16.99 -57.41 -2.87
N ARG A 47 17.94 -56.57 -2.59
CA ARG A 47 19.39 -56.95 -2.50
C ARG A 47 20.35 -55.81 -2.10
N ARG A 48 21.36 -56.19 -1.34
CA ARG A 48 22.51 -55.50 -0.73
C ARG A 48 23.38 -54.73 -1.72
N SER A 49 23.93 -53.58 -1.31
CA SER A 49 25.37 -53.28 -1.45
C SER A 49 25.79 -52.17 -0.48
N GLY A 50 26.96 -52.30 0.13
CA GLY A 50 27.44 -51.50 1.24
C GLY A 50 28.08 -50.18 0.81
N GLY A 51 27.97 -49.19 1.65
CA GLY A 51 28.68 -47.92 1.52
C GLY A 51 28.91 -47.28 2.90
N ARG A 52 30.16 -47.04 3.23
CA ARG A 52 30.66 -46.55 4.51
C ARG A 52 30.07 -45.20 4.91
N ARG A 53 29.60 -45.07 6.17
CA ARG A 53 29.19 -43.82 6.81
C ARG A 53 30.39 -43.07 7.39
N PRO A 54 30.51 -41.75 7.24
CA PRO A 54 31.42 -40.94 8.04
C PRO A 54 30.85 -40.66 9.42
N ASN A 55 31.68 -40.81 10.43
CA ASN A 55 31.41 -40.53 11.85
C ASN A 55 31.11 -39.05 12.10
N SER A 56 29.85 -38.69 12.46
CA SER A 56 29.53 -37.39 13.00
C SER A 56 29.66 -37.41 14.52
N ARG A 57 30.69 -36.76 15.05
CA ARG A 57 30.88 -36.54 16.50
C ARG A 57 29.77 -35.65 17.05
N ARG A 58 28.92 -36.19 17.92
CA ARG A 58 27.93 -35.41 18.70
C ARG A 58 28.68 -34.49 19.70
N PRO A 59 28.34 -33.19 19.80
CA PRO A 59 28.93 -32.32 20.82
C PRO A 59 28.39 -32.68 22.20
N SER A 60 29.29 -32.73 23.19
CA SER A 60 29.05 -33.20 24.54
C SER A 60 28.00 -32.33 25.30
N SER A 61 27.13 -32.99 26.10
CA SER A 61 26.07 -32.43 26.91
C SER A 61 26.50 -31.32 27.91
N ARG A 62 27.79 -31.22 28.23
CA ARG A 62 28.33 -30.20 29.16
C ARG A 62 28.31 -28.78 28.63
N ARG A 63 28.42 -28.55 27.32
CA ARG A 63 28.35 -27.19 26.71
C ARG A 63 26.91 -26.64 26.69
N ARG A 64 25.89 -27.50 26.55
CA ARG A 64 24.47 -27.08 26.54
C ARG A 64 24.00 -26.61 27.95
N ARG A 65 24.46 -27.24 29.03
CA ARG A 65 24.09 -26.84 30.42
C ARG A 65 24.72 -25.49 30.81
N ARG A 66 25.93 -25.15 30.38
CA ARG A 66 26.54 -23.83 30.67
C ARG A 66 25.86 -22.68 29.91
N ARG A 67 25.38 -22.89 28.69
CA ARG A 67 24.69 -21.88 27.89
C ARG A 67 23.27 -21.55 28.44
N ASN A 68 22.56 -22.56 28.93
CA ASN A 68 21.25 -22.36 29.56
C ASN A 68 21.35 -21.63 30.91
N ARG A 69 22.35 -21.92 31.74
CA ARG A 69 22.56 -21.19 33.00
C ARG A 69 22.88 -19.69 32.79
N ARG A 70 23.63 -19.34 31.75
CA ARG A 70 23.89 -17.92 31.42
C ARG A 70 22.60 -17.20 30.93
N ARG A 71 21.78 -17.85 30.13
CA ARG A 71 20.51 -17.27 29.66
C ARG A 71 19.51 -17.06 30.81
N THR A 72 19.41 -18.01 31.73
CA THR A 72 18.53 -17.87 32.91
C THR A 72 19.01 -16.72 33.81
N ARG A 73 20.34 -16.62 34.06
CA ARG A 73 20.92 -15.54 34.88
C ARG A 73 20.70 -14.15 34.28
N ASN A 74 20.84 -14.01 32.98
CA ASN A 74 20.57 -12.74 32.30
C ASN A 74 19.07 -12.35 32.36
N ARG A 75 18.14 -13.31 32.24
CA ARG A 75 16.72 -13.06 32.39
C ARG A 75 16.36 -12.59 33.80
N ILE A 76 16.95 -13.19 34.82
CA ILE A 76 16.74 -12.79 36.24
C ILE A 76 17.27 -11.37 36.45
N VAL A 77 18.44 -11.01 35.94
CA VAL A 77 19.00 -9.65 36.07
C VAL A 77 18.09 -8.62 35.38
N ILE A 78 17.58 -8.92 34.19
CA ILE A 78 16.64 -8.02 33.48
C ILE A 78 15.36 -7.81 34.28
N VAL A 79 14.74 -8.87 34.81
CA VAL A 79 13.52 -8.76 35.62
C VAL A 79 13.77 -7.94 36.89
N LEU A 80 14.89 -8.16 37.58
CA LEU A 80 15.24 -7.38 38.78
C LEU A 80 15.49 -5.89 38.45
N SER A 81 16.08 -5.59 37.32
CA SER A 81 16.27 -4.20 36.87
C SER A 81 14.94 -3.50 36.60
N PHE A 82 13.99 -4.19 35.94
CA PHE A 82 12.63 -3.67 35.73
C PHE A 82 11.88 -3.42 37.03
N LEU A 83 11.98 -4.33 38.02
CA LEU A 83 11.34 -4.15 39.32
C LEU A 83 11.93 -2.96 40.08
N LEU A 84 13.23 -2.72 39.95
CA LEU A 84 13.90 -1.60 40.62
C LEU A 84 13.49 -0.25 40.00
N VAL A 85 13.39 -0.17 38.69
CA VAL A 85 12.91 1.03 37.97
C VAL A 85 11.44 1.31 38.31
N PHE A 86 10.61 0.27 38.39
CA PHE A 86 9.21 0.39 38.74
C PHE A 86 9.01 0.88 40.20
N ALA A 87 9.82 0.40 41.14
CA ALA A 87 9.80 0.87 42.52
C ALA A 87 10.23 2.35 42.65
N LEU A 88 11.23 2.77 41.84
CA LEU A 88 11.65 4.18 41.78
C LEU A 88 10.56 5.10 41.21
N LEU A 89 9.83 4.65 40.21
CA LEU A 89 8.69 5.35 39.61
C LEU A 89 7.56 5.55 40.64
N ILE A 90 7.21 4.49 41.41
CA ILE A 90 6.18 4.58 42.47
C ILE A 90 6.59 5.60 43.55
N THR A 91 7.84 5.60 43.96
CA THR A 91 8.33 6.59 44.97
C THR A 91 8.30 8.03 44.43
N LEU A 92 8.60 8.23 43.15
CA LEU A 92 8.51 9.54 42.49
C LEU A 92 7.07 10.06 42.44
N ILE A 93 6.12 9.18 42.09
CA ILE A 93 4.68 9.52 42.05
C ILE A 93 4.15 9.82 43.45
N ALA A 94 4.55 9.03 44.46
CA ALA A 94 4.16 9.26 45.85
C ALA A 94 4.69 10.60 46.41
N THR A 95 5.89 11.06 46.00
CA THR A 95 6.44 12.37 46.39
C THR A 95 5.73 13.52 45.69
N MET A 96 5.27 13.34 44.44
CA MET A 96 4.47 14.35 43.75
C MET A 96 3.08 14.55 44.38
N ILE A 97 2.44 13.47 44.84
CA ILE A 97 1.09 13.51 45.43
C ILE A 97 1.13 14.18 46.84
N ASN A 98 2.21 14.01 47.59
CA ASN A 98 2.36 14.60 48.95
C ASN A 98 2.80 16.08 48.95
N GLY A 99 3.10 16.65 47.79
CA GLY A 99 3.59 18.05 47.67
C GLY A 99 2.51 19.14 47.54
N CYS A 100 1.22 18.77 47.40
CA CYS A 100 0.12 19.75 47.27
C CYS A 100 -0.52 20.07 48.64
N GLY A 101 0.09 20.98 49.39
CA GLY A 101 -0.46 21.56 50.63
C GLY A 101 -1.64 22.52 50.31
N ARG A 102 -2.67 22.34 51.11
CA ARG A 102 -3.92 23.13 51.16
C ARG A 102 -3.71 24.64 51.16
N ARG A 103 -4.43 25.36 50.30
CA ARG A 103 -4.82 26.76 50.49
C ARG A 103 -6.32 26.89 50.31
N SER A 104 -6.99 27.40 51.36
CA SER A 104 -8.42 27.75 51.40
C SER A 104 -8.72 29.02 50.58
N PRO A 105 -9.90 29.17 50.01
CA PRO A 105 -10.26 30.32 49.18
C PRO A 105 -10.73 31.50 50.01
N SER A 106 -10.22 32.69 49.74
CA SER A 106 -10.81 33.97 50.18
C SER A 106 -11.83 34.45 49.15
N VAL A 107 -13.02 34.74 49.63
CA VAL A 107 -14.13 35.33 48.87
C VAL A 107 -13.77 36.77 48.53
N THR A 108 -13.84 37.14 47.25
CA THR A 108 -13.88 38.56 46.82
C THR A 108 -14.96 38.74 45.78
N THR A 109 -15.73 39.75 46.00
CA THR A 109 -16.94 40.22 45.39
C THR A 109 -16.84 40.38 43.87
N SER A 110 -17.88 39.90 43.18
CA SER A 110 -18.10 40.01 41.74
C SER A 110 -18.41 41.44 41.29
N THR A 111 -17.62 41.93 40.32
CA THR A 111 -18.07 43.02 39.43
C THR A 111 -18.38 42.42 38.09
N GLU A 112 -19.66 42.60 37.70
CA GLU A 112 -20.17 42.18 36.40
C GLU A 112 -19.45 42.93 35.27
N THR A 113 -18.69 42.23 34.44
CA THR A 113 -18.19 42.74 33.16
C THR A 113 -18.91 42.02 32.05
N LYS A 114 -19.59 42.78 31.23
CA LYS A 114 -20.32 42.39 30.02
C LYS A 114 -19.40 41.49 29.13
N PRO A 115 -19.90 40.34 28.59
CA PRO A 115 -19.09 39.51 27.73
C PRO A 115 -18.66 40.23 26.44
N PRO A 116 -17.42 40.03 25.95
CA PRO A 116 -17.06 40.54 24.63
C PRO A 116 -17.90 39.85 23.56
N GLN A 117 -18.47 40.66 22.66
CA GLN A 117 -19.13 40.18 21.47
C GLN A 117 -18.16 39.29 20.70
N GLN A 118 -18.47 38.03 20.63
CA GLN A 118 -17.84 37.10 19.68
C GLN A 118 -18.00 37.66 18.28
N ALA A 119 -16.92 38.07 17.65
CA ALA A 119 -16.91 38.34 16.22
C ALA A 119 -17.36 37.07 15.52
N THR A 120 -18.53 37.11 14.91
CA THR A 120 -19.00 36.11 13.96
C THR A 120 -17.99 36.11 12.79
N VAL A 121 -17.07 35.16 12.81
CA VAL A 121 -16.32 34.80 11.61
C VAL A 121 -17.38 34.34 10.62
N ALA A 122 -17.57 35.14 9.56
CA ALA A 122 -18.46 34.76 8.47
C ALA A 122 -17.96 33.38 7.98
N ALA A 123 -18.82 32.37 8.08
CA ALA A 123 -18.58 31.09 7.50
C ALA A 123 -18.37 31.31 6.00
N THR A 124 -17.14 31.22 5.55
CA THR A 124 -16.81 31.18 4.13
C THR A 124 -17.59 30.00 3.56
N ALA A 125 -18.40 30.25 2.53
CA ALA A 125 -19.09 29.17 1.82
C ALA A 125 -18.05 28.11 1.39
N PRO A 126 -18.37 26.81 1.47
CA PRO A 126 -17.44 25.80 1.00
C PRO A 126 -17.03 26.12 -0.43
N PRO A 127 -15.75 25.94 -0.80
CA PRO A 127 -15.28 26.19 -2.15
C PRO A 127 -16.17 25.42 -3.15
N ALA A 128 -16.51 26.07 -4.26
CA ALA A 128 -17.32 25.43 -5.31
C ALA A 128 -16.56 24.18 -5.76
N ARG A 129 -17.25 23.04 -5.85
CA ARG A 129 -16.66 21.79 -6.35
C ARG A 129 -16.11 22.01 -7.75
N ALA A 130 -14.91 21.47 -8.03
CA ALA A 130 -14.27 21.56 -9.32
C ALA A 130 -15.16 21.01 -10.46
N SER A 131 -15.10 21.63 -11.63
CA SER A 131 -15.84 21.14 -12.80
C SER A 131 -15.27 19.79 -13.26
N LYS A 132 -16.05 19.00 -14.01
CA LYS A 132 -15.55 17.75 -14.59
C LYS A 132 -14.37 17.99 -15.53
N GLU A 133 -14.34 19.10 -16.23
CA GLU A 133 -13.23 19.50 -17.11
C GLU A 133 -11.95 19.76 -16.30
N ASP A 134 -12.05 20.47 -15.17
CA ASP A 134 -10.91 20.67 -14.26
C ASP A 134 -10.42 19.35 -13.67
N MET A 135 -11.32 18.46 -13.27
CA MET A 135 -10.99 17.16 -12.72
C MET A 135 -10.18 16.30 -13.70
N LEU A 136 -10.53 16.34 -14.98
CA LEU A 136 -9.87 15.55 -16.04
C LEU A 136 -8.62 16.23 -16.63
N SER A 137 -8.37 17.49 -16.31
CA SER A 137 -7.25 18.26 -16.86
C SER A 137 -5.91 17.66 -16.45
N ILE A 138 -5.03 17.37 -17.43
CA ILE A 138 -3.64 16.94 -17.21
C ILE A 138 -2.64 18.11 -17.16
N SER A 139 -3.11 19.32 -17.37
CA SER A 139 -2.30 20.55 -17.36
C SER A 139 -2.63 21.49 -16.21
N ASN A 140 -3.83 21.37 -15.66
CA ASN A 140 -4.30 22.16 -14.52
C ASN A 140 -4.50 21.24 -13.31
N TYR A 141 -3.66 21.40 -12.28
CA TYR A 141 -3.69 20.58 -11.07
C TYR A 141 -4.35 21.33 -9.94
N ILE A 142 -5.32 20.67 -9.29
CA ILE A 142 -6.03 21.22 -8.14
C ILE A 142 -5.13 21.06 -6.92
N GLU A 143 -4.73 22.17 -6.31
CA GLU A 143 -3.89 22.17 -5.11
C GLU A 143 -4.64 21.54 -3.94
N PRO A 144 -4.12 20.48 -3.30
CA PRO A 144 -4.76 19.88 -2.13
C PRO A 144 -4.83 20.88 -0.97
N GLN A 145 -5.97 20.94 -0.29
CA GLN A 145 -6.24 21.82 0.83
C GLN A 145 -6.57 21.01 2.11
N PRO A 146 -5.63 20.20 2.63
CA PRO A 146 -5.86 19.47 3.87
C PRO A 146 -5.98 20.43 5.05
N ILE A 147 -6.79 20.01 6.05
CA ILE A 147 -7.02 20.81 7.25
C ILE A 147 -5.70 20.98 8.01
N ASP A 148 -5.33 22.25 8.28
CA ASP A 148 -4.15 22.63 9.06
C ASP A 148 -4.56 23.02 10.47
N ASP A 149 -4.05 22.33 11.49
CA ASP A 149 -4.26 22.65 12.90
C ASP A 149 -3.20 23.62 13.47
N ASN A 150 -2.32 24.12 12.60
CA ASN A 150 -1.19 25.01 12.91
C ASN A 150 -0.11 24.38 13.82
N THR A 151 -0.11 23.07 14.02
CA THR A 151 1.00 22.39 14.71
C THR A 151 2.11 22.03 13.72
N ASP A 152 3.32 21.87 14.21
CA ASP A 152 4.46 21.39 13.43
C ASP A 152 4.65 19.88 13.71
N GLY A 153 5.21 19.16 12.75
CA GLY A 153 5.70 17.81 12.90
C GLY A 153 7.22 17.76 12.97
N GLU A 154 7.76 16.58 12.84
CA GLU A 154 9.21 16.34 12.84
C GLU A 154 9.64 15.40 11.71
N GLU A 155 10.80 15.66 11.14
CA GLU A 155 11.41 14.80 10.13
C GLU A 155 12.23 13.71 10.83
N THR A 156 11.95 12.45 10.47
CA THR A 156 12.62 11.28 11.00
C THR A 156 13.10 10.40 9.83
N GLY A 157 14.37 10.59 9.44
CA GLY A 157 14.92 9.87 8.28
C GLY A 157 14.21 10.24 6.97
N ALA A 158 13.60 9.27 6.30
CA ALA A 158 12.93 9.44 5.01
C ALA A 158 11.44 9.81 5.13
N ILE A 159 10.92 10.01 6.34
CA ILE A 159 9.53 10.36 6.59
C ILE A 159 9.42 11.62 7.46
N TYR A 160 8.31 12.32 7.28
CA TYR A 160 7.86 13.37 8.18
C TYR A 160 6.71 12.84 9.02
N VAL A 161 6.71 13.13 10.33
CA VAL A 161 5.64 12.72 11.24
C VAL A 161 4.87 13.95 11.70
N TRP A 162 3.56 13.96 11.45
CA TRP A 162 2.67 15.01 11.91
C TRP A 162 1.34 14.40 12.37
N ASN A 163 0.84 14.82 13.51
CA ASN A 163 -0.39 14.31 14.11
C ASN A 163 -0.45 12.77 14.16
N ARG A 164 0.69 12.13 14.46
CA ARG A 164 0.84 10.67 14.51
C ARG A 164 0.55 9.97 13.17
N ASN A 165 0.63 10.71 12.06
CA ASN A 165 0.64 10.17 10.72
C ASN A 165 2.05 10.23 10.15
N GLY A 166 2.43 9.21 9.37
CA GLY A 166 3.67 9.19 8.62
C GLY A 166 3.47 9.71 7.19
N PHE A 167 4.43 10.49 6.72
CA PHE A 167 4.44 11.10 5.39
C PHE A 167 5.77 10.80 4.72
N GLU A 168 5.75 9.97 3.70
CA GLU A 168 6.95 9.56 2.97
C GLU A 168 7.44 10.69 2.06
N LEU A 169 8.72 11.09 2.21
CA LEU A 169 9.29 12.22 1.49
C LEU A 169 9.68 11.82 0.06
N PHE A 170 9.31 12.65 -0.91
CA PHE A 170 9.57 12.42 -2.32
C PHE A 170 10.80 13.18 -2.81
N GLY A 171 11.82 12.43 -3.26
CA GLY A 171 13.08 12.97 -3.77
C GLY A 171 13.20 13.05 -5.29
N GLY A 172 12.20 12.59 -6.06
CA GLY A 172 12.22 12.65 -7.51
C GLY A 172 12.17 14.08 -8.05
N SER A 173 12.77 14.32 -9.21
CA SER A 173 12.77 15.62 -9.89
C SER A 173 11.67 15.71 -10.97
N GLU A 174 11.43 16.90 -11.48
CA GLU A 174 10.55 17.11 -12.64
C GLU A 174 11.06 16.32 -13.86
N ASP A 175 12.37 16.28 -14.09
CA ASP A 175 12.99 15.57 -15.21
C ASP A 175 12.83 14.04 -15.09
N SER A 176 12.78 13.49 -13.89
CA SER A 176 12.55 12.05 -13.70
C SER A 176 11.15 11.62 -14.15
N GLY A 177 10.14 12.51 -14.04
CA GLY A 177 8.83 12.33 -14.65
C GLY A 177 8.87 12.20 -16.17
N VAL A 178 9.68 13.02 -16.84
CA VAL A 178 9.89 12.92 -18.30
C VAL A 178 10.52 11.58 -18.67
N TYR A 179 11.51 11.12 -17.90
CA TYR A 179 12.13 9.82 -18.11
C TYR A 179 11.13 8.64 -18.01
N TYR A 180 10.23 8.69 -17.03
CA TYR A 180 9.12 7.74 -16.94
C TYR A 180 8.27 7.73 -18.21
N ALA A 181 7.85 8.92 -18.68
CA ALA A 181 7.04 9.04 -19.90
C ALA A 181 7.74 8.48 -21.13
N ASP A 182 9.05 8.73 -21.29
CA ASP A 182 9.85 8.18 -22.39
C ASP A 182 9.86 6.65 -22.38
N ASN A 183 9.95 6.03 -21.20
CA ASN A 183 9.86 4.57 -21.08
C ASN A 183 8.48 4.07 -21.48
N VAL A 184 7.40 4.65 -20.95
CA VAL A 184 6.03 4.27 -21.30
C VAL A 184 5.77 4.43 -22.79
N ASN A 185 6.21 5.54 -23.42
CA ASN A 185 6.08 5.74 -24.86
C ASN A 185 6.77 4.65 -25.69
N LYS A 186 8.00 4.26 -25.31
CA LYS A 186 8.74 3.17 -25.97
C LYS A 186 8.04 1.83 -25.86
N LEU A 187 7.43 1.55 -24.71
CA LEU A 187 6.72 0.30 -24.47
C LEU A 187 5.37 0.27 -25.16
N ALA A 188 4.62 1.37 -25.15
CA ALA A 188 3.37 1.53 -25.89
C ALA A 188 3.55 1.29 -27.39
N ALA A 189 4.65 1.76 -27.98
CA ALA A 189 4.98 1.53 -29.38
C ALA A 189 5.14 0.03 -29.75
N LYS A 190 5.39 -0.85 -28.77
CA LYS A 190 5.49 -2.30 -28.98
C LYS A 190 4.13 -3.02 -28.98
N ILE A 191 3.06 -2.33 -28.60
CA ILE A 191 1.68 -2.86 -28.50
C ILE A 191 0.67 -1.96 -29.23
N PRO A 192 0.85 -1.67 -30.53
CA PRO A 192 0.09 -0.66 -31.26
C PRO A 192 -1.39 -1.01 -31.47
N THR A 193 -1.81 -2.23 -31.17
CA THR A 193 -3.18 -2.75 -31.37
C THR A 193 -4.09 -2.61 -30.15
N VAL A 194 -3.54 -2.14 -29.00
CA VAL A 194 -4.30 -1.96 -27.77
C VAL A 194 -4.32 -0.48 -27.37
N ASN A 195 -5.34 -0.08 -26.62
CA ASN A 195 -5.37 1.25 -26.02
C ASN A 195 -4.42 1.28 -24.83
N VAL A 196 -3.58 2.30 -24.73
CA VAL A 196 -2.62 2.42 -23.64
C VAL A 196 -2.94 3.63 -22.78
N TYR A 197 -2.96 3.38 -21.48
CA TYR A 197 -3.20 4.38 -20.44
C TYR A 197 -2.02 4.42 -19.47
N SER A 198 -1.83 5.55 -18.81
CA SER A 198 -0.87 5.70 -17.73
C SER A 198 -1.48 6.45 -16.55
N MET A 199 -1.28 5.96 -15.35
CA MET A 199 -1.69 6.59 -14.11
C MET A 199 -0.51 6.66 -13.15
N ILE A 200 -0.17 7.87 -12.69
CA ILE A 200 0.79 8.10 -11.61
C ILE A 200 0.02 8.61 -10.40
N VAL A 201 0.17 7.93 -9.27
CA VAL A 201 -0.54 8.24 -8.03
C VAL A 201 0.39 8.99 -7.09
N PRO A 202 0.04 10.20 -6.63
CA PRO A 202 0.78 10.90 -5.58
C PRO A 202 0.70 10.15 -4.25
N ASN A 203 1.67 10.37 -3.37
CA ASN A 203 1.64 9.79 -2.02
C ASN A 203 1.00 10.74 -0.98
N HIS A 204 0.94 10.27 0.27
CA HIS A 204 0.31 10.99 1.38
C HIS A 204 0.94 12.37 1.64
N THR A 205 2.24 12.55 1.41
CA THR A 205 2.93 13.83 1.63
C THR A 205 2.37 14.96 0.76
N GLU A 206 2.07 14.65 -0.50
CA GLU A 206 1.47 15.63 -1.41
C GLU A 206 0.02 15.95 -1.03
N MET A 207 -0.78 14.94 -0.67
CA MET A 207 -2.21 15.08 -0.47
C MET A 207 -2.60 15.50 0.95
N GLY A 208 -1.88 15.01 1.96
CA GLY A 208 -2.27 15.15 3.37
C GLY A 208 -1.49 16.19 4.16
N LEU A 209 -0.32 16.69 3.68
CA LEU A 209 0.37 17.78 4.36
C LEU A 209 -0.16 19.15 3.92
N PRO A 210 -0.53 20.04 4.85
CA PRO A 210 -0.85 21.43 4.54
C PRO A 210 0.32 22.13 3.81
N ALA A 211 0.01 23.08 2.91
CA ALA A 211 1.00 23.82 2.13
C ALA A 211 2.12 24.42 3.00
N ARG A 212 1.77 24.90 4.20
CA ARG A 212 2.73 25.42 5.20
C ARG A 212 3.79 24.38 5.60
N LEU A 213 3.39 23.13 5.76
CA LEU A 213 4.30 22.03 6.14
C LEU A 213 5.03 21.48 4.91
N ARG A 214 4.35 21.32 3.76
CA ARG A 214 5.00 20.90 2.51
C ARG A 214 6.17 21.81 2.14
N GLY A 215 6.06 23.13 2.38
CA GLY A 215 7.15 24.08 2.15
C GLY A 215 8.33 23.99 3.13
N LYS A 216 8.19 23.21 4.22
CA LYS A 216 9.24 23.02 5.24
C LYS A 216 9.98 21.69 5.12
N VAL A 217 9.36 20.68 4.54
CA VAL A 217 9.93 19.32 4.42
C VAL A 217 10.82 19.20 3.19
N ASN A 218 11.80 18.30 3.25
CA ASN A 218 12.68 18.00 2.11
C ASN A 218 11.98 17.03 1.13
N SER A 219 10.89 17.50 0.53
CA SER A 219 10.10 16.73 -0.44
C SER A 219 9.84 17.57 -1.68
N ASN A 220 10.16 17.05 -2.85
CA ASN A 220 9.94 17.74 -4.13
C ASN A 220 8.45 17.71 -4.52
N SER A 221 8.04 18.62 -5.41
CA SER A 221 6.66 18.69 -5.91
C SER A 221 6.31 17.46 -6.77
N GLN A 222 5.36 16.69 -6.30
CA GLN A 222 4.83 15.56 -7.04
C GLN A 222 3.90 16.03 -8.17
N ALA A 223 3.17 17.13 -7.96
CA ALA A 223 2.37 17.77 -9.01
C ALA A 223 3.22 18.14 -10.23
N ALA A 224 4.39 18.78 -10.02
CA ALA A 224 5.28 19.16 -11.10
C ALA A 224 5.85 17.94 -11.84
N ASN A 225 6.29 16.92 -11.10
CA ASN A 225 6.78 15.66 -11.68
C ASN A 225 5.72 14.97 -12.55
N ILE A 226 4.49 14.78 -12.03
CA ILE A 226 3.39 14.12 -12.74
C ILE A 226 2.97 14.95 -13.96
N LYS A 227 2.88 16.28 -13.82
CA LYS A 227 2.55 17.19 -14.92
C LYS A 227 3.55 17.07 -16.06
N ASN A 228 4.84 17.06 -15.76
CA ASN A 228 5.90 16.94 -16.77
C ASN A 228 5.90 15.55 -17.40
N ALA A 229 5.66 14.47 -16.61
CA ALA A 229 5.48 13.14 -17.16
C ALA A 229 4.33 13.11 -18.18
N TYR A 230 3.16 13.61 -17.82
CA TYR A 230 1.99 13.58 -18.69
C TYR A 230 2.14 14.47 -19.93
N ALA A 231 2.81 15.63 -19.80
CA ALA A 231 3.13 16.50 -20.94
C ALA A 231 4.09 15.85 -21.94
N ALA A 232 4.97 14.94 -21.48
CA ALA A 232 5.93 14.22 -22.32
C ALA A 232 5.37 12.93 -22.93
N MET A 233 4.16 12.49 -22.55
CA MET A 233 3.53 11.32 -23.15
C MET A 233 3.13 11.59 -24.61
N SER A 234 3.35 10.59 -25.46
CA SER A 234 3.03 10.66 -26.89
C SER A 234 1.53 10.74 -27.11
N SER A 235 1.07 11.91 -27.53
CA SER A 235 -0.34 12.15 -27.86
C SER A 235 -0.85 11.15 -28.91
N GLY A 236 -2.01 10.55 -28.63
CA GLY A 236 -2.61 9.52 -29.48
C GLY A 236 -2.07 8.10 -29.28
N MET A 237 -0.96 7.91 -28.53
CA MET A 237 -0.41 6.60 -28.21
C MET A 237 -0.67 6.23 -26.75
N VAL A 238 -0.44 7.15 -25.83
CA VAL A 238 -0.66 6.96 -24.39
C VAL A 238 -1.63 8.01 -23.90
N LYS A 239 -2.69 7.61 -23.23
CA LYS A 239 -3.67 8.51 -22.61
C LYS A 239 -3.40 8.58 -21.12
N PRO A 240 -2.93 9.72 -20.59
CA PRO A 240 -2.72 9.89 -19.15
C PRO A 240 -4.06 10.01 -18.41
N ILE A 241 -4.09 9.55 -17.16
CA ILE A 241 -5.25 9.58 -16.27
C ILE A 241 -4.88 10.42 -15.05
N ASN A 242 -5.60 11.52 -14.85
CA ASN A 242 -5.34 12.42 -13.74
C ASN A 242 -6.02 11.97 -12.44
N ALA A 243 -5.40 11.03 -11.73
CA ALA A 243 -5.82 10.67 -10.38
C ALA A 243 -5.55 11.80 -9.35
N TYR A 244 -4.57 12.67 -9.63
CA TYR A 244 -4.16 13.75 -8.71
C TYR A 244 -5.33 14.66 -8.33
N ASN A 245 -6.09 15.16 -9.31
CA ASN A 245 -7.19 16.09 -9.04
C ASN A 245 -8.31 15.43 -8.23
N TYR A 246 -8.61 14.15 -8.52
CA TYR A 246 -9.62 13.40 -7.76
C TYR A 246 -9.19 13.18 -6.30
N LEU A 247 -7.92 12.86 -6.06
CA LEU A 247 -7.40 12.72 -4.70
C LEU A 247 -7.32 14.07 -3.97
N SER A 248 -6.97 15.14 -4.68
CA SER A 248 -6.92 16.50 -4.12
C SER A 248 -8.28 16.98 -3.63
N GLU A 249 -9.36 16.78 -4.39
CA GLU A 249 -10.73 17.11 -3.99
C GLU A 249 -11.17 16.38 -2.71
N HIS A 250 -10.58 15.21 -2.44
CA HIS A 250 -10.91 14.34 -1.32
C HIS A 250 -9.80 14.27 -0.25
N CYS A 251 -8.85 15.21 -0.27
CA CYS A 251 -7.66 15.20 0.61
C CYS A 251 -7.98 15.29 2.12
N ASN A 252 -9.19 15.70 2.49
CA ASN A 252 -9.66 15.74 3.88
C ASN A 252 -10.40 14.47 4.33
N GLU A 253 -10.54 13.49 3.44
CA GLU A 253 -11.09 12.18 3.75
C GLU A 253 -9.97 11.20 4.09
N TYR A 254 -10.31 10.04 4.65
CA TYR A 254 -9.32 9.03 5.00
C TYR A 254 -8.89 8.23 3.75
N ILE A 255 -8.14 8.88 2.87
CA ILE A 255 -7.70 8.33 1.58
C ILE A 255 -6.26 7.78 1.59
N TYR A 256 -5.50 8.03 2.65
CA TYR A 256 -4.18 7.44 2.91
C TYR A 256 -4.13 6.86 4.32
N PHE A 257 -3.34 5.78 4.49
CA PHE A 257 -3.06 5.25 5.82
C PHE A 257 -2.11 6.17 6.59
N LYS A 258 -2.20 6.10 7.92
CA LYS A 258 -1.36 6.89 8.83
C LYS A 258 -0.02 6.20 9.09
N SER A 259 -0.04 4.87 9.17
CA SER A 259 1.09 4.02 9.54
C SER A 259 1.71 3.28 8.37
N ASP A 260 1.19 3.47 7.16
CA ASP A 260 1.62 2.79 5.95
C ASP A 260 1.82 3.76 4.79
N HIS A 261 2.68 3.40 3.84
CA HIS A 261 2.96 4.23 2.67
C HIS A 261 1.86 4.21 1.61
N HIS A 262 0.90 3.28 1.69
CA HIS A 262 -0.17 3.17 0.72
C HIS A 262 -1.35 4.12 0.98
N TRP A 263 -2.15 4.29 -0.03
CA TRP A 263 -3.51 4.81 0.08
C TRP A 263 -4.46 3.76 0.66
N THR A 264 -5.64 4.20 1.10
CA THR A 264 -6.73 3.31 1.52
C THR A 264 -7.53 2.80 0.32
N GLY A 265 -8.43 1.84 0.55
CA GLY A 265 -9.39 1.43 -0.47
C GLY A 265 -10.27 2.58 -0.99
N LEU A 266 -10.53 3.60 -0.16
CA LEU A 266 -11.26 4.81 -0.57
C LEU A 266 -10.42 5.69 -1.49
N GLY A 267 -9.13 5.90 -1.19
CA GLY A 267 -8.22 6.61 -2.09
C GLY A 267 -8.12 5.93 -3.47
N ALA A 268 -7.96 4.60 -3.46
CA ALA A 268 -7.96 3.80 -4.68
C ALA A 268 -9.29 3.91 -5.47
N TYR A 269 -10.42 4.00 -4.78
CA TYR A 269 -11.71 4.24 -5.41
C TYR A 269 -11.78 5.59 -6.14
N TYR A 270 -11.29 6.67 -5.55
CA TYR A 270 -11.28 7.97 -6.24
C TYR A 270 -10.38 7.98 -7.48
N ALA A 271 -9.25 7.28 -7.45
CA ALA A 271 -8.43 7.08 -8.64
C ALA A 271 -9.16 6.22 -9.70
N TYR A 272 -9.93 5.22 -9.29
CA TYR A 272 -10.79 4.46 -10.21
C TYR A 272 -11.87 5.35 -10.83
N THR A 273 -12.48 6.28 -10.09
CA THR A 273 -13.44 7.23 -10.69
C THR A 273 -12.77 8.14 -11.72
N ALA A 274 -11.51 8.57 -11.48
CA ALA A 274 -10.71 9.27 -12.48
C ALA A 274 -10.50 8.44 -13.75
N PHE A 275 -10.20 7.15 -13.61
CA PHE A 275 -10.05 6.22 -14.73
C PHE A 275 -11.36 6.10 -15.51
N ALA A 276 -12.48 5.81 -14.83
CA ALA A 276 -13.78 5.65 -15.45
C ALA A 276 -14.22 6.92 -16.20
N ASP A 277 -14.10 8.08 -15.56
CA ASP A 277 -14.44 9.36 -16.16
C ASP A 277 -13.57 9.72 -17.37
N THR A 278 -12.27 9.41 -17.33
CA THR A 278 -11.36 9.65 -18.46
C THR A 278 -11.75 8.80 -19.68
N LEU A 279 -12.27 7.61 -19.47
CA LEU A 279 -12.69 6.69 -20.51
C LEU A 279 -14.17 6.86 -20.91
N GLY A 280 -14.93 7.68 -20.19
CA GLY A 280 -16.37 7.82 -20.40
C GLY A 280 -17.17 6.59 -19.97
N LEU A 281 -16.62 5.81 -19.03
CA LEU A 281 -17.25 4.60 -18.48
C LEU A 281 -18.13 4.98 -17.25
N PRO A 282 -19.20 4.22 -16.96
CA PRO A 282 -19.92 4.39 -15.71
C PRO A 282 -19.04 3.97 -14.54
N ALA A 283 -18.91 4.82 -13.52
CA ALA A 283 -18.23 4.45 -12.29
C ALA A 283 -19.15 3.64 -11.38
N LEU A 284 -18.59 2.63 -10.68
CA LEU A 284 -19.25 1.91 -9.60
C LEU A 284 -19.60 2.89 -8.47
N SER A 285 -20.82 2.86 -7.95
CA SER A 285 -21.18 3.61 -6.75
C SER A 285 -20.86 2.79 -5.50
N LEU A 286 -20.11 3.37 -4.54
CA LEU A 286 -19.87 2.69 -3.26
C LEU A 286 -21.15 2.44 -2.45
N SER A 287 -22.23 3.22 -2.70
CA SER A 287 -23.53 2.98 -2.07
C SER A 287 -24.18 1.67 -2.51
N ASP A 288 -23.77 1.10 -3.64
CA ASP A 288 -24.26 -0.19 -4.14
C ASP A 288 -23.45 -1.37 -3.58
N CYS A 289 -22.36 -1.09 -2.87
CA CYS A 289 -21.45 -2.06 -2.29
C CYS A 289 -21.66 -2.23 -0.79
N THR A 290 -21.15 -3.32 -0.23
CA THR A 290 -21.13 -3.52 1.23
C THR A 290 -19.71 -3.23 1.76
N GLU A 291 -19.56 -2.19 2.58
CA GLU A 291 -18.30 -1.88 3.23
C GLU A 291 -17.94 -2.97 4.25
N ALA A 292 -16.68 -3.41 4.24
CA ALA A 292 -16.08 -4.28 5.24
C ALA A 292 -14.80 -3.65 5.78
N LYS A 293 -14.44 -3.96 7.05
CA LYS A 293 -13.34 -3.30 7.77
C LYS A 293 -12.47 -4.30 8.52
N ILE A 294 -11.16 -4.08 8.47
CA ILE A 294 -10.16 -4.79 9.28
C ILE A 294 -9.47 -3.74 10.15
N PRO A 295 -9.79 -3.63 11.45
CA PRO A 295 -9.18 -2.65 12.34
C PRO A 295 -7.79 -3.09 12.81
N GLY A 296 -7.00 -2.14 13.32
CA GLY A 296 -5.71 -2.43 13.96
C GLY A 296 -4.57 -2.75 12.98
N PHE A 297 -4.66 -2.26 11.75
CA PHE A 297 -3.56 -2.33 10.79
C PHE A 297 -2.40 -1.44 11.26
N THR A 298 -1.20 -2.00 11.23
CA THR A 298 0.08 -1.29 11.45
C THR A 298 0.95 -1.51 10.24
N GLY A 299 1.18 -0.45 9.48
CA GLY A 299 1.90 -0.51 8.21
C GLY A 299 3.40 -0.31 8.36
N THR A 300 4.06 -0.27 7.21
CA THR A 300 5.53 -0.24 7.05
C THR A 300 6.20 0.99 7.66
N LEU A 301 5.51 2.13 7.73
CA LEU A 301 6.07 3.36 8.30
C LEU A 301 6.25 3.29 9.83
N THR A 302 5.57 2.34 10.51
CA THR A 302 5.71 2.14 11.96
C THR A 302 7.13 1.71 12.35
N ASP A 303 7.82 0.98 11.48
CA ASP A 303 9.22 0.59 11.71
C ASP A 303 10.19 1.78 11.59
N LEU A 304 9.82 2.81 10.83
CA LEU A 304 10.60 4.05 10.65
C LEU A 304 10.32 5.07 11.75
N ALA A 305 9.08 5.17 12.22
CA ALA A 305 8.66 6.06 13.29
C ALA A 305 7.70 5.36 14.26
N PRO A 306 8.20 4.86 15.39
CA PRO A 306 7.35 4.31 16.45
C PRO A 306 6.38 5.37 16.99
N GLY A 307 5.11 4.99 17.19
CA GLY A 307 4.08 5.85 17.77
C GLY A 307 3.10 6.47 16.77
N LEU A 308 3.16 6.07 15.51
CA LEU A 308 2.09 6.34 14.55
C LEU A 308 0.77 5.71 15.02
N ASP A 309 -0.36 6.31 14.64
CA ASP A 309 -1.68 5.74 14.91
C ASP A 309 -1.89 4.46 14.08
N THR A 310 -2.57 3.49 14.68
CA THR A 310 -3.03 2.31 13.94
C THR A 310 -4.16 2.68 12.98
N ASP A 311 -4.29 1.91 11.93
CA ASP A 311 -5.21 2.13 10.83
C ASP A 311 -6.38 1.12 10.83
N THR A 312 -7.35 1.38 9.96
CA THR A 312 -8.41 0.43 9.60
C THR A 312 -8.42 0.28 8.10
N VAL A 313 -8.25 -0.93 7.61
CA VAL A 313 -8.35 -1.23 6.18
C VAL A 313 -9.83 -1.41 5.84
N SER A 314 -10.39 -0.48 5.04
CA SER A 314 -11.74 -0.59 4.48
C SER A 314 -11.68 -1.09 3.05
N TYR A 315 -12.59 -1.99 2.70
CA TYR A 315 -12.80 -2.48 1.34
C TYR A 315 -14.29 -2.69 1.08
N TRP A 316 -14.71 -2.73 -0.19
CA TRP A 316 -16.11 -2.77 -0.59
C TRP A 316 -16.43 -4.03 -1.37
N LYS A 317 -17.28 -4.90 -0.80
CA LYS A 317 -17.79 -6.09 -1.45
C LYS A 317 -18.78 -5.69 -2.53
N PHE A 318 -18.54 -6.14 -3.74
CA PHE A 318 -19.34 -5.76 -4.92
C PHE A 318 -20.70 -6.46 -4.96
N PRO A 319 -21.73 -5.84 -5.60
CA PRO A 319 -23.05 -6.45 -5.76
C PRO A 319 -23.07 -7.52 -6.89
N TYR A 320 -21.93 -7.89 -7.42
CA TYR A 320 -21.73 -8.90 -8.46
C TYR A 320 -20.57 -9.84 -8.07
N THR A 321 -20.47 -10.99 -8.76
CA THR A 321 -19.42 -11.96 -8.46
C THR A 321 -18.15 -11.65 -9.25
N VAL A 322 -17.01 -11.87 -8.61
CA VAL A 322 -15.68 -11.84 -9.22
C VAL A 322 -14.99 -13.14 -8.89
N THR A 323 -14.62 -13.92 -9.91
CA THR A 323 -13.69 -15.05 -9.74
C THR A 323 -12.27 -14.57 -10.01
N MET A 324 -11.31 -15.05 -9.24
CA MET A 324 -9.93 -14.62 -9.32
C MET A 324 -8.99 -15.82 -9.36
N ASP A 325 -8.17 -15.90 -10.42
CA ASP A 325 -7.08 -16.86 -10.54
C ASP A 325 -5.75 -16.15 -10.21
N ILE A 326 -5.03 -16.67 -9.22
CA ILE A 326 -3.68 -16.21 -8.87
C ILE A 326 -2.68 -17.26 -9.35
N THR A 327 -1.64 -16.82 -10.06
CA THR A 327 -0.45 -17.64 -10.33
C THR A 327 0.64 -17.17 -9.38
N ASP A 328 1.02 -18.01 -8.42
CA ASP A 328 2.07 -17.68 -7.44
C ASP A 328 3.48 -17.81 -8.02
N SER A 329 4.50 -17.38 -7.27
CA SER A 329 5.91 -17.40 -7.70
C SER A 329 6.46 -18.80 -8.03
N SER A 330 5.76 -19.87 -7.62
CA SER A 330 6.07 -21.25 -8.03
C SER A 330 5.41 -21.66 -9.36
N GLY A 331 4.59 -20.77 -9.97
CA GLY A 331 3.78 -21.07 -11.14
C GLY A 331 2.50 -21.86 -10.84
N THR A 332 2.17 -22.06 -9.56
CA THR A 332 0.93 -22.76 -9.16
C THR A 332 -0.25 -21.81 -9.23
N LYS A 333 -1.35 -22.29 -9.82
CA LYS A 333 -2.61 -21.55 -9.91
C LYS A 333 -3.51 -21.83 -8.72
N HIS A 334 -4.12 -20.77 -8.19
CA HIS A 334 -5.12 -20.83 -7.13
C HIS A 334 -6.35 -20.03 -7.58
N THR A 335 -7.54 -20.58 -7.40
CA THR A 335 -8.80 -19.91 -7.76
C THR A 335 -9.58 -19.54 -6.51
N TYR A 336 -10.13 -18.32 -6.51
CA TYR A 336 -10.91 -17.72 -5.43
C TYR A 336 -12.19 -17.11 -5.98
N ASP A 337 -13.22 -17.04 -5.12
CA ASP A 337 -14.55 -16.51 -5.47
C ASP A 337 -14.70 -15.00 -5.11
N SER A 338 -13.59 -14.35 -4.74
CA SER A 338 -13.56 -12.95 -4.33
C SER A 338 -12.21 -12.32 -4.67
N PRO A 339 -12.15 -11.04 -5.03
CA PRO A 339 -10.90 -10.31 -5.15
C PRO A 339 -10.32 -9.91 -3.78
N TYR A 340 -10.99 -10.25 -2.68
CA TYR A 340 -10.60 -9.88 -1.33
C TYR A 340 -10.29 -11.10 -0.48
N PHE A 341 -9.15 -11.07 0.19
CA PHE A 341 -8.79 -12.05 1.22
C PHE A 341 -9.30 -11.59 2.57
N GLU A 342 -10.43 -12.15 3.02
CA GLU A 342 -11.02 -11.80 4.31
C GLU A 342 -10.20 -12.43 5.44
N GLN A 343 -9.59 -11.59 6.25
CA GLN A 343 -8.85 -12.00 7.44
C GLN A 343 -9.71 -11.80 8.68
N GLU A 344 -9.66 -12.76 9.59
CA GLU A 344 -10.32 -12.65 10.90
C GLU A 344 -9.46 -11.82 11.90
N GLU A 345 -8.13 -11.80 11.71
CA GLU A 345 -7.19 -11.12 12.60
C GLU A 345 -6.61 -9.87 11.94
N SER A 346 -6.53 -8.79 12.71
CA SER A 346 -5.84 -7.55 12.35
C SER A 346 -4.32 -7.68 12.47
N GLY A 347 -3.57 -6.83 11.79
CA GLY A 347 -2.11 -6.78 11.90
C GLY A 347 -1.43 -6.17 10.67
N SER A 348 -0.12 -6.32 10.58
CA SER A 348 0.70 -5.75 9.50
C SER A 348 0.38 -6.32 8.10
N LEU A 349 -0.29 -7.45 8.01
CA LEU A 349 -0.67 -8.09 6.75
C LEU A 349 -2.04 -7.67 6.22
N SER A 350 -2.76 -6.76 6.90
CA SER A 350 -4.16 -6.43 6.56
C SER A 350 -4.33 -5.78 5.19
N TYR A 351 -3.30 -5.09 4.65
CA TYR A 351 -3.33 -4.58 3.27
C TYR A 351 -3.42 -5.69 2.22
N GLY A 352 -2.94 -6.88 2.53
CA GLY A 352 -3.09 -8.08 1.69
C GLY A 352 -4.53 -8.55 1.47
N VAL A 353 -5.54 -7.90 2.08
CA VAL A 353 -6.95 -8.12 1.76
C VAL A 353 -7.21 -7.88 0.26
N PHE A 354 -6.53 -6.90 -0.34
CA PHE A 354 -6.65 -6.59 -1.75
C PHE A 354 -5.88 -7.61 -2.60
N ILE A 355 -6.58 -8.35 -3.43
CA ILE A 355 -6.09 -9.35 -4.38
C ILE A 355 -5.06 -10.35 -3.82
N TYR A 356 -5.11 -10.60 -2.49
CA TYR A 356 -4.18 -11.49 -1.79
C TYR A 356 -2.70 -11.01 -1.86
N GLY A 357 -2.49 -9.68 -1.92
CA GLY A 357 -1.18 -9.06 -1.99
C GLY A 357 -0.53 -9.11 -3.37
N ASP A 358 0.81 -9.05 -3.41
CA ASP A 358 1.58 -9.04 -4.64
C ASP A 358 1.78 -10.46 -5.19
N ASN A 359 1.22 -10.70 -6.36
CA ASN A 359 1.34 -11.96 -7.05
C ASN A 359 1.86 -11.70 -8.47
N PRO A 360 2.69 -12.58 -9.04
CA PRO A 360 3.23 -12.41 -10.40
C PRO A 360 2.15 -12.18 -11.45
N LEU A 361 1.05 -12.93 -11.36
CA LEU A 361 -0.09 -12.79 -12.25
C LEU A 361 -1.39 -13.10 -11.52
N THR A 362 -2.32 -12.16 -11.60
CA THR A 362 -3.70 -12.33 -11.12
C THR A 362 -4.66 -12.04 -12.27
N VAL A 363 -5.65 -12.92 -12.50
CA VAL A 363 -6.68 -12.72 -13.53
C VAL A 363 -8.04 -12.76 -12.84
N MET A 364 -8.75 -11.65 -12.88
CA MET A 364 -10.11 -11.54 -12.36
C MET A 364 -11.13 -11.56 -13.51
N ARG A 365 -12.24 -12.27 -13.30
CA ARG A 365 -13.38 -12.33 -14.23
C ARG A 365 -14.62 -11.87 -13.52
N SER A 366 -15.37 -11.00 -14.19
CA SER A 366 -16.51 -10.29 -13.61
C SER A 366 -17.84 -10.78 -14.19
N SER A 367 -18.85 -10.81 -13.31
CA SER A 367 -20.26 -10.95 -13.73
C SER A 367 -21.02 -9.63 -13.69
N SER A 368 -20.35 -8.49 -13.62
CA SER A 368 -20.98 -7.15 -13.66
C SER A 368 -21.74 -6.97 -14.98
N ASP A 369 -22.94 -6.42 -14.91
CA ASP A 369 -23.74 -6.04 -16.09
C ASP A 369 -23.18 -4.81 -16.83
N LYS A 370 -22.23 -4.10 -16.21
CA LYS A 370 -21.48 -2.98 -16.79
C LYS A 370 -20.15 -3.41 -17.40
N ALA A 371 -19.70 -4.63 -17.12
CA ALA A 371 -18.53 -5.19 -17.75
C ALA A 371 -18.81 -5.41 -19.25
N GLN A 372 -18.07 -4.68 -20.08
CA GLN A 372 -18.26 -4.73 -21.52
C GLN A 372 -17.72 -6.07 -22.07
N GLN A 373 -18.59 -6.82 -22.76
CA GLN A 373 -18.21 -8.10 -23.35
C GLN A 373 -17.04 -7.96 -24.32
N GLY A 374 -16.04 -8.82 -24.16
CA GLY A 374 -14.80 -8.81 -24.94
C GLY A 374 -13.78 -7.73 -24.53
N LYS A 375 -14.12 -6.85 -23.56
CA LYS A 375 -13.18 -5.86 -23.02
C LYS A 375 -12.33 -6.48 -21.91
N LYS A 376 -11.01 -6.52 -22.16
CA LYS A 376 -10.03 -7.06 -21.25
C LYS A 376 -8.90 -6.04 -21.02
N ILE A 377 -8.57 -5.78 -19.77
CA ILE A 377 -7.50 -4.86 -19.42
C ILE A 377 -6.33 -5.61 -18.78
N ALA A 378 -5.11 -5.28 -19.19
CA ALA A 378 -3.90 -5.67 -18.48
C ALA A 378 -3.35 -4.47 -17.71
N VAL A 379 -3.07 -4.66 -16.42
CA VAL A 379 -2.50 -3.65 -15.53
C VAL A 379 -1.11 -4.09 -15.11
N ILE A 380 -0.10 -3.31 -15.49
CA ILE A 380 1.29 -3.46 -15.01
C ILE A 380 1.42 -2.55 -13.79
N LYS A 381 1.66 -3.12 -12.61
CA LYS A 381 1.60 -2.40 -11.34
C LYS A 381 2.66 -2.86 -10.33
N GLU A 382 2.83 -2.11 -9.27
CA GLU A 382 3.36 -2.50 -7.97
C GLU A 382 2.25 -2.44 -6.89
N SER A 383 2.59 -2.56 -5.61
CA SER A 383 1.63 -2.78 -4.51
C SER A 383 0.52 -1.72 -4.37
N TYR A 384 0.75 -0.47 -4.78
CA TYR A 384 -0.31 0.55 -4.83
C TYR A 384 -1.50 0.13 -5.69
N GLY A 385 -1.26 -0.63 -6.76
CA GLY A 385 -2.31 -1.14 -7.65
C GLY A 385 -3.24 -2.15 -6.98
N ASN A 386 -2.83 -2.81 -5.88
CA ASN A 386 -3.60 -3.88 -5.26
C ASN A 386 -5.02 -3.43 -4.84
N ALA A 387 -5.13 -2.24 -4.23
CA ALA A 387 -6.41 -1.69 -3.79
C ALA A 387 -7.27 -1.13 -4.96
N PHE A 388 -6.63 -0.81 -6.10
CA PHE A 388 -7.27 -0.17 -7.25
C PHE A 388 -7.90 -1.20 -8.22
N VAL A 389 -7.16 -2.27 -8.56
CA VAL A 389 -7.56 -3.19 -9.64
C VAL A 389 -8.90 -3.93 -9.42
N PRO A 390 -9.37 -4.19 -8.18
CA PRO A 390 -10.69 -4.79 -7.99
C PRO A 390 -11.83 -3.97 -8.59
N TYR A 391 -11.76 -2.64 -8.53
CA TYR A 391 -12.80 -1.76 -9.08
C TYR A 391 -12.93 -1.86 -10.60
N LEU A 392 -11.85 -2.18 -11.33
CA LEU A 392 -11.86 -2.34 -12.78
C LEU A 392 -12.80 -3.47 -13.24
N THR A 393 -13.08 -4.45 -12.37
CA THR A 393 -14.01 -5.55 -12.64
C THR A 393 -15.45 -5.07 -12.87
N TYR A 394 -15.78 -3.82 -12.50
CA TYR A 394 -17.09 -3.25 -12.84
C TYR A 394 -17.24 -2.98 -14.33
N ASN A 395 -16.16 -2.63 -15.02
CA ASN A 395 -16.21 -2.19 -16.42
C ASN A 395 -15.59 -3.18 -17.41
N TYR A 396 -14.78 -4.13 -16.94
CA TYR A 396 -14.05 -5.09 -17.78
C TYR A 396 -14.49 -6.52 -17.49
N GLU A 397 -14.66 -7.31 -18.56
CA GLU A 397 -14.95 -8.75 -18.47
C GLU A 397 -13.79 -9.50 -17.78
N GLU A 398 -12.56 -9.18 -18.17
CA GLU A 398 -11.36 -9.71 -17.53
C GLU A 398 -10.38 -8.59 -17.17
N VAL A 399 -9.78 -8.70 -15.98
CA VAL A 399 -8.71 -7.83 -15.49
C VAL A 399 -7.49 -8.69 -15.23
N HIS A 400 -6.42 -8.48 -16.00
CA HIS A 400 -5.14 -9.17 -15.88
C HIS A 400 -4.17 -8.28 -15.15
N VAL A 401 -3.74 -8.65 -13.95
CA VAL A 401 -2.87 -7.87 -13.08
C VAL A 401 -1.49 -8.50 -13.06
N MET A 402 -0.47 -7.74 -13.43
CA MET A 402 0.91 -8.18 -13.50
C MET A 402 1.77 -7.35 -12.56
N ASP A 403 2.39 -8.01 -11.60
CA ASP A 403 3.43 -7.36 -10.82
C ASP A 403 4.69 -7.24 -11.67
N MET A 404 5.15 -5.99 -11.90
CA MET A 404 6.29 -5.70 -12.77
C MET A 404 7.59 -6.35 -12.31
N ARG A 405 7.70 -6.65 -11.00
CA ARG A 405 8.90 -7.23 -10.38
C ARG A 405 9.00 -8.75 -10.59
N THR A 406 7.84 -9.42 -10.66
CA THR A 406 7.80 -10.89 -10.54
C THR A 406 7.11 -11.63 -11.70
N PHE A 407 6.36 -10.94 -12.58
CA PHE A 407 5.62 -11.56 -13.70
C PHE A 407 6.50 -12.49 -14.56
N ARG A 408 7.74 -12.10 -14.84
CA ARG A 408 8.68 -12.91 -15.65
C ARG A 408 9.09 -14.24 -15.00
N THR A 409 8.82 -14.43 -13.72
CA THR A 409 9.09 -15.72 -13.06
C THR A 409 8.07 -16.80 -13.45
N VAL A 410 6.88 -16.40 -13.93
CA VAL A 410 5.77 -17.31 -14.25
C VAL A 410 5.33 -17.26 -15.71
N SER A 411 5.86 -16.34 -16.51
CA SER A 411 5.57 -16.23 -17.95
C SER A 411 6.86 -16.09 -18.77
N THR A 412 6.95 -16.89 -19.82
CA THR A 412 8.00 -16.80 -20.84
C THR A 412 7.57 -15.93 -22.03
N ASP A 413 6.26 -15.68 -22.18
CA ASP A 413 5.73 -14.81 -23.22
C ASP A 413 6.20 -13.37 -22.91
N ASN A 414 6.65 -12.64 -23.93
CA ASN A 414 6.78 -11.20 -23.76
C ASN A 414 5.39 -10.56 -23.67
N PHE A 415 5.31 -9.34 -23.15
CA PHE A 415 4.03 -8.71 -22.86
C PHE A 415 3.17 -8.49 -24.10
N ALA A 416 3.76 -8.17 -25.26
CA ALA A 416 3.01 -8.00 -26.50
C ALA A 416 2.35 -9.34 -26.95
N ALA A 417 3.10 -10.43 -26.93
CA ALA A 417 2.57 -11.77 -27.22
C ALA A 417 1.51 -12.19 -26.19
N TYR A 418 1.69 -11.82 -24.91
CA TYR A 418 0.68 -12.06 -23.88
C TYR A 418 -0.63 -11.31 -24.19
N CYS A 419 -0.56 -10.03 -24.59
CA CYS A 419 -1.72 -9.24 -24.97
C CYS A 419 -2.48 -9.87 -26.14
N GLU A 420 -1.78 -10.25 -27.19
CA GLU A 420 -2.37 -10.91 -28.38
C GLU A 420 -3.05 -12.23 -28.01
N LYS A 421 -2.33 -13.11 -27.31
CA LYS A 421 -2.80 -14.44 -26.90
C LYS A 421 -4.05 -14.41 -26.04
N ASN A 422 -4.18 -13.39 -25.16
CA ASN A 422 -5.30 -13.28 -24.23
C ASN A 422 -6.39 -12.31 -24.71
N GLY A 423 -6.22 -11.67 -25.85
CA GLY A 423 -7.19 -10.73 -26.41
C GLY A 423 -7.31 -9.45 -25.57
N ILE A 424 -6.20 -8.96 -25.01
CA ILE A 424 -6.17 -7.72 -24.25
C ILE A 424 -6.52 -6.54 -25.16
N THR A 425 -7.47 -5.72 -24.76
CA THR A 425 -7.94 -4.55 -25.50
C THR A 425 -7.35 -3.25 -24.97
N ASP A 426 -7.01 -3.23 -23.68
CA ASP A 426 -6.57 -2.06 -22.95
C ASP A 426 -5.39 -2.40 -22.04
N VAL A 427 -4.41 -1.50 -21.92
CA VAL A 427 -3.24 -1.65 -21.05
C VAL A 427 -3.11 -0.41 -20.19
N LEU A 428 -2.95 -0.60 -18.89
CA LEU A 428 -2.68 0.47 -17.92
C LEU A 428 -1.29 0.29 -17.30
N PHE A 429 -0.40 1.25 -17.53
CA PHE A 429 0.80 1.43 -16.72
C PHE A 429 0.41 2.17 -15.45
N PHE A 430 0.46 1.48 -14.32
CA PHE A 430 0.02 1.98 -13.03
C PHE A 430 1.19 2.06 -12.06
N ASN A 431 1.47 3.25 -11.56
CA ASN A 431 2.61 3.49 -10.67
C ASN A 431 2.23 4.48 -9.55
N GLY A 432 2.62 4.19 -8.31
CA GLY A 432 2.78 5.23 -7.30
C GLY A 432 3.92 6.17 -7.70
N ILE A 433 3.94 7.38 -7.16
CA ILE A 433 4.94 8.40 -7.51
C ILE A 433 6.38 7.91 -7.26
N MET A 434 6.60 7.12 -6.20
CA MET A 434 7.92 6.58 -5.89
C MET A 434 8.37 5.58 -6.95
N SER A 435 7.50 4.66 -7.36
CA SER A 435 7.81 3.65 -8.37
C SER A 435 7.97 4.25 -9.77
N ALA A 436 7.20 5.28 -10.12
CA ALA A 436 7.36 6.01 -11.38
C ALA A 436 8.72 6.72 -11.50
N ASN A 437 9.40 6.94 -10.38
CA ASN A 437 10.72 7.58 -10.30
C ASN A 437 11.84 6.61 -9.86
N ASN A 438 11.57 5.30 -9.83
CA ASN A 438 12.52 4.26 -9.48
C ASN A 438 13.02 3.55 -10.76
N GLN A 439 14.34 3.70 -11.04
CA GLN A 439 14.94 3.14 -12.25
C GLN A 439 14.82 1.61 -12.33
N ASP A 440 15.02 0.90 -11.22
CA ASP A 440 14.99 -0.57 -11.19
C ASP A 440 13.58 -1.11 -11.52
N LEU A 441 12.52 -0.40 -11.06
CA LEU A 441 11.14 -0.75 -11.39
C LEU A 441 10.79 -0.41 -12.85
N LEU A 442 11.32 0.68 -13.39
CA LEU A 442 11.17 1.01 -14.82
C LEU A 442 11.89 -0.03 -15.69
N ASP A 443 13.07 -0.46 -15.30
CA ASP A 443 13.81 -1.52 -16.00
C ASP A 443 13.09 -2.87 -15.90
N SER A 444 12.52 -3.19 -14.76
CA SER A 444 11.67 -4.37 -14.56
C SER A 444 10.44 -4.33 -15.48
N THR A 445 9.77 -3.18 -15.56
CA THR A 445 8.66 -2.97 -16.51
C THR A 445 9.11 -3.16 -17.96
N ALA A 446 10.26 -2.59 -18.33
CA ALA A 446 10.81 -2.74 -19.68
C ALA A 446 11.16 -4.20 -20.01
N ALA A 447 11.62 -4.96 -19.01
CA ALA A 447 11.94 -6.39 -19.17
C ALA A 447 10.73 -7.26 -19.52
N LEU A 448 9.50 -6.83 -19.19
CA LEU A 448 8.27 -7.55 -19.58
C LEU A 448 8.08 -7.62 -21.11
N PHE A 449 8.64 -6.67 -21.84
CA PHE A 449 8.49 -6.53 -23.29
C PHE A 449 9.64 -7.14 -24.12
N ASN A 450 10.60 -7.79 -23.46
CA ASN A 450 11.77 -8.41 -24.11
C ASN A 450 11.59 -9.91 -24.33
#